data_ececcbecae1190f2a6ad068d62ae9fce
#
_entry.id   ececcbecae1190f2a6ad068d62ae9fce
#
_cell.length_a   1.000
_cell.length_b   1.000
_cell.length_c   1.000
_cell.angle_alpha   90.00
_cell.angle_beta   90.00
_cell.angle_gamma   90.00
#
_symmetry.space_group_name_H-M   'P 1'
#
loop_
_entity.id
_entity.type
_entity.pdbx_description
1 polymer ?
#
loop_
_entity_poly.entity_id
_entity_poly.type
_entity_poly.pdbx_seq_one_letter_code
_entity_poly.pdbx_strand_id
1 'polypeptide(L)'
;VEQIPLLVLTADRPPELRDSGANQAINQTFLFGTHVRWFFDPGCPGPEFKTEALLSTIDHAISKTHRPLSGPVHLNLPFREPFLENAESKNSVEIKQFTGKKAYVRNVVFRKVLPNEVVKNLLKNRPESGILSIGRVPAASLNSLRKLADELAWPVFADVTSGLRLGDNCPNRITYYDQLLLEDLESAKWEIDAVWHIGFPPTSKRWLMRWENKPAAQMVWISDNSERQDQSHNFRWKIEAEIAEFCDQIVTELRLGKKPKIVHAKSQKWLQASAKVESMMEQHFPAKAEKKEIDDFGLTRRLTEIIPKSHGFFIGNSIPVRAVDMVGTGKGADIQTALNRGASGIDGLIASACGYSSGLRRPVTLLIGDLSALHDLNSFKLLANSSEPVLLVLLNNHGGGIFSFLPVVRQPDIFEPFFGTPHSYDFQSVAEMFGLNYFRPDSISGFEADFKKAVRENKSAVIEIFSERDKNPLQLESLRQKLMKCAFESS
;
A
#
# COMPACT_ATOMS: atom_id res chain seq x y z
N VAL A 1 -4.95 11.71 -2.15
CA VAL A 1 -4.76 10.48 -2.92
C VAL A 1 -4.79 9.26 -2.02
N GLU A 2 -3.96 9.20 -0.96
CA GLU A 2 -3.95 8.09 0.01
C GLU A 2 -5.13 8.12 1.00
N GLN A 3 -5.85 9.23 1.09
CA GLN A 3 -6.99 9.42 2.01
C GLN A 3 -6.62 9.17 3.49
N ILE A 4 -5.40 9.50 3.88
CA ILE A 4 -4.93 9.37 5.25
C ILE A 4 -5.45 10.56 6.06
N PRO A 5 -6.17 10.33 7.18
CA PRO A 5 -6.55 11.39 8.10
C PRO A 5 -5.30 12.03 8.70
N LEU A 6 -5.08 13.30 8.43
CA LEU A 6 -3.91 14.03 8.92
C LEU A 6 -4.35 15.44 9.35
N LEU A 7 -3.95 15.85 10.53
CA LEU A 7 -4.09 17.23 11.01
C LEU A 7 -2.74 17.92 10.88
N VAL A 8 -2.65 18.86 9.91
CA VAL A 8 -1.45 19.67 9.68
C VAL A 8 -1.59 20.96 10.49
N LEU A 9 -0.68 21.19 11.42
CA LEU A 9 -0.61 22.39 12.23
C LEU A 9 0.64 23.19 11.80
N THR A 10 0.44 24.38 11.23
CA THR A 10 1.55 25.28 10.87
C THR A 10 1.58 26.47 11.80
N ALA A 11 2.74 26.71 12.44
CA ALA A 11 2.98 27.96 13.16
C ALA A 11 3.21 29.09 12.16
N ASP A 12 2.66 30.28 12.44
CA ASP A 12 2.79 31.43 11.55
C ASP A 12 3.14 32.70 12.34
N ARG A 13 3.63 33.71 11.63
CA ARG A 13 3.76 35.08 12.16
C ARG A 13 2.38 35.72 12.33
N PRO A 14 2.22 36.61 13.31
CA PRO A 14 0.93 37.29 13.51
C PRO A 14 0.58 38.17 12.31
N PRO A 15 -0.71 38.54 12.14
CA PRO A 15 -1.20 39.28 10.97
C PRO A 15 -0.43 40.55 10.65
N GLU A 16 0.04 41.28 11.68
CA GLU A 16 0.80 42.54 11.53
C GLU A 16 2.20 42.34 10.94
N LEU A 17 2.74 41.11 10.91
CA LEU A 17 4.04 40.77 10.32
C LEU A 17 3.91 40.09 8.97
N ARG A 18 2.71 39.76 8.51
CA ARG A 18 2.48 39.17 7.20
C ARG A 18 2.67 40.23 6.12
N ASP A 19 3.26 39.84 5.00
CA ASP A 19 3.52 40.71 3.83
C ASP A 19 4.32 41.99 4.16
N SER A 20 5.16 41.92 5.18
CA SER A 20 5.98 43.05 5.68
C SER A 20 7.48 42.85 5.48
N GLY A 21 7.90 41.74 4.85
CA GLY A 21 9.32 41.34 4.75
C GLY A 21 9.91 40.84 6.07
N ALA A 22 9.08 40.49 7.05
CA ALA A 22 9.53 39.92 8.31
C ALA A 22 10.24 38.57 8.09
N ASN A 23 11.28 38.31 8.92
CA ASN A 23 12.03 37.06 8.86
C ASN A 23 11.11 35.85 9.13
N GLN A 24 11.34 34.74 8.36
CA GLN A 24 10.59 33.50 8.48
C GLN A 24 9.08 33.66 8.25
N ALA A 25 8.67 34.67 7.49
CA ALA A 25 7.28 34.91 7.12
C ALA A 25 7.08 34.55 5.64
N ILE A 26 6.13 33.68 5.38
CA ILE A 26 5.62 33.34 4.03
C ILE A 26 4.09 33.41 4.06
N ASN A 27 3.47 33.43 2.91
CA ASN A 27 2.01 33.31 2.84
C ASN A 27 1.61 31.85 3.07
N GLN A 28 1.11 31.55 4.25
CA GLN A 28 0.65 30.19 4.62
C GLN A 28 -0.86 30.01 4.42
N THR A 29 -1.60 31.08 4.10
CA THR A 29 -3.03 31.00 3.83
C THR A 29 -3.27 30.16 2.60
N PHE A 30 -4.02 29.07 2.74
CA PHE A 30 -4.27 28.08 1.69
C PHE A 30 -3.01 27.49 1.05
N LEU A 31 -1.88 27.42 1.77
CA LEU A 31 -0.61 26.88 1.29
C LEU A 31 -0.76 25.52 0.59
N PHE A 32 -1.60 24.64 1.13
CA PHE A 32 -1.87 23.31 0.56
C PHE A 32 -3.02 23.29 -0.45
N GLY A 33 -3.67 24.41 -0.74
CA GLY A 33 -4.72 24.56 -1.74
C GLY A 33 -5.82 23.50 -1.65
N THR A 34 -6.10 22.84 -2.77
CA THR A 34 -7.11 21.78 -2.87
C THR A 34 -6.65 20.42 -2.33
N HIS A 35 -5.40 20.28 -1.88
CA HIS A 35 -4.87 19.02 -1.34
C HIS A 35 -5.36 18.73 0.08
N VAL A 36 -5.92 19.73 0.79
CA VAL A 36 -6.54 19.56 2.10
C VAL A 36 -8.06 19.55 2.02
N ARG A 37 -8.73 18.85 2.94
CA ARG A 37 -10.20 18.76 3.02
C ARG A 37 -10.83 20.03 3.63
N TRP A 38 -10.05 20.71 4.44
CA TRP A 38 -10.48 21.95 5.10
C TRP A 38 -9.25 22.73 5.57
N PHE A 39 -9.36 24.04 5.51
CA PHE A 39 -8.38 25.00 6.01
C PHE A 39 -9.04 25.93 6.99
N PHE A 40 -8.34 26.29 8.08
CA PHE A 40 -8.79 27.31 9.01
C PHE A 40 -7.62 28.01 9.67
N ASP A 41 -7.74 29.32 9.84
CA ASP A 41 -6.83 30.19 10.58
C ASP A 41 -7.64 30.83 11.71
N PRO A 42 -7.49 30.42 12.97
CA PRO A 42 -8.22 30.98 14.10
C PRO A 42 -7.79 32.38 14.49
N GLY A 43 -6.69 32.90 13.92
CA GLY A 43 -6.01 34.10 14.39
C GLY A 43 -5.11 33.87 15.61
N CYS A 44 -4.51 34.94 16.10
CA CYS A 44 -3.64 34.86 17.28
C CYS A 44 -4.44 34.62 18.56
N PRO A 45 -3.91 33.82 19.51
CA PRO A 45 -4.46 33.70 20.84
C PRO A 45 -4.57 35.07 21.52
N GLY A 46 -5.66 35.26 22.25
CA GLY A 46 -5.91 36.51 22.99
C GLY A 46 -7.07 36.34 23.96
N PRO A 47 -7.31 37.34 24.87
CA PRO A 47 -8.38 37.25 25.86
C PRO A 47 -9.80 37.16 25.29
N GLU A 48 -9.97 37.62 24.07
CA GLU A 48 -11.24 37.55 23.32
C GLU A 48 -11.55 36.13 22.76
N PHE A 49 -10.55 35.24 22.71
CA PHE A 49 -10.68 33.92 22.11
C PHE A 49 -11.24 32.91 23.11
N LYS A 50 -12.50 32.52 22.92
CA LYS A 50 -13.20 31.57 23.80
C LYS A 50 -12.63 30.15 23.64
N THR A 51 -12.33 29.49 24.78
CA THR A 51 -11.84 28.12 24.83
C THR A 51 -12.78 27.12 24.11
N GLU A 52 -14.09 27.32 24.25
CA GLU A 52 -15.11 26.50 23.58
C GLU A 52 -15.03 26.60 22.05
N ALA A 53 -14.72 27.78 21.53
CA ALA A 53 -14.54 27.99 20.10
C ALA A 53 -13.33 27.19 19.58
N LEU A 54 -12.23 27.19 20.32
CA LEU A 54 -11.04 26.39 19.98
C LEU A 54 -11.35 24.89 20.02
N LEU A 55 -11.96 24.40 21.08
CA LEU A 55 -12.30 22.99 21.25
C LEU A 55 -13.24 22.49 20.14
N SER A 56 -14.29 23.27 19.84
CA SER A 56 -15.23 22.93 18.76
C SER A 56 -14.55 22.95 17.38
N THR A 57 -13.60 23.89 17.17
CA THR A 57 -12.82 23.97 15.93
C THR A 57 -11.91 22.74 15.77
N ILE A 58 -11.24 22.29 16.84
CA ILE A 58 -10.41 21.08 16.81
C ILE A 58 -11.25 19.84 16.50
N ASP A 59 -12.40 19.66 17.18
CA ASP A 59 -13.30 18.55 16.93
C ASP A 59 -13.85 18.58 15.50
N HIS A 60 -14.15 19.77 14.96
CA HIS A 60 -14.55 19.94 13.57
C HIS A 60 -13.41 19.59 12.62
N ALA A 61 -12.18 20.06 12.86
CA ALA A 61 -10.99 19.70 12.08
C ALA A 61 -10.78 18.19 12.04
N ILE A 62 -10.82 17.52 13.21
CA ILE A 62 -10.71 16.05 13.31
C ILE A 62 -11.84 15.37 12.51
N SER A 63 -13.08 15.84 12.65
CA SER A 63 -14.20 15.29 11.86
C SER A 63 -13.97 15.42 10.35
N LYS A 64 -13.43 16.56 9.90
CA LYS A 64 -13.09 16.81 8.49
C LYS A 64 -11.94 15.95 7.97
N THR A 65 -11.01 15.51 8.83
CA THR A 65 -9.98 14.55 8.39
C THR A 65 -10.54 13.19 8.00
N HIS A 66 -11.72 12.83 8.51
CA HIS A 66 -12.36 11.53 8.29
C HIS A 66 -13.53 11.58 7.31
N ARG A 67 -14.17 12.74 7.11
CA ARG A 67 -15.48 12.83 6.42
C ARG A 67 -15.71 14.10 5.66
N PRO A 68 -16.52 14.03 4.57
CA PRO A 68 -17.14 12.85 3.96
C PRO A 68 -16.12 11.92 3.29
N LEU A 69 -14.93 12.45 2.95
CA LEU A 69 -13.79 11.74 2.37
C LEU A 69 -12.56 11.98 3.25
N SER A 70 -11.93 10.90 3.70
CA SER A 70 -10.72 11.01 4.52
C SER A 70 -9.59 11.77 3.82
N GLY A 71 -8.80 12.51 4.59
CA GLY A 71 -7.66 13.25 4.05
C GLY A 71 -7.13 14.31 5.01
N PRO A 72 -6.08 15.06 4.61
CA PRO A 72 -5.47 16.07 5.44
C PRO A 72 -6.37 17.29 5.65
N VAL A 73 -6.23 17.92 6.81
CA VAL A 73 -6.80 19.20 7.19
C VAL A 73 -5.67 20.12 7.66
N HIS A 74 -5.75 21.39 7.36
CA HIS A 74 -4.73 22.39 7.72
C HIS A 74 -5.30 23.43 8.68
N LEU A 75 -4.65 23.58 9.85
CA LEU A 75 -4.83 24.71 10.77
C LEU A 75 -3.57 25.56 10.74
N ASN A 76 -3.70 26.84 10.37
CA ASN A 76 -2.62 27.81 10.45
C ASN A 76 -2.73 28.56 11.77
N LEU A 77 -1.70 28.50 12.61
CA LEU A 77 -1.73 28.95 13.99
C LEU A 77 -0.73 30.11 14.18
N PRO A 78 -1.16 31.38 14.08
CA PRO A 78 -0.29 32.51 14.28
C PRO A 78 -0.11 32.82 15.78
N PHE A 79 1.11 33.22 16.15
CA PHE A 79 1.47 33.58 17.51
C PHE A 79 2.24 34.91 17.57
N ARG A 80 2.00 35.70 18.60
CA ARG A 80 2.77 36.89 18.95
C ARG A 80 3.88 36.55 19.97
N GLU A 81 4.99 37.25 19.87
CA GLU A 81 6.03 37.24 20.91
C GLU A 81 5.60 38.06 22.13
N PRO A 82 6.05 37.70 23.36
CA PRO A 82 6.91 36.55 23.68
C PRO A 82 6.16 35.24 23.69
N PHE A 83 6.81 34.16 23.21
CA PHE A 83 6.18 32.82 23.15
C PHE A 83 6.06 32.13 24.51
N LEU A 84 6.85 32.58 25.50
CA LEU A 84 6.85 32.07 26.85
C LEU A 84 6.64 33.23 27.79
N GLU A 85 5.42 33.41 28.29
CA GLU A 85 5.15 34.18 29.48
C GLU A 85 5.44 33.31 30.71
N ASN A 86 5.90 33.95 31.83
CA ASN A 86 6.20 33.27 33.09
C ASN A 86 5.06 32.28 33.44
N ALA A 87 5.43 31.05 33.78
CA ALA A 87 4.52 29.92 34.00
C ALA A 87 3.51 30.10 35.18
N GLU A 88 3.46 31.27 35.78
CA GLU A 88 2.55 31.63 36.89
C GLU A 88 1.22 32.27 36.41
N SER A 89 0.97 32.36 35.10
CA SER A 89 -0.31 32.88 34.62
C SER A 89 -1.44 31.94 35.02
N LYS A 90 -2.43 32.47 35.71
CA LYS A 90 -3.62 31.77 36.26
C LYS A 90 -4.49 31.05 35.20
N ASN A 91 -4.16 31.15 33.91
CA ASN A 91 -4.88 30.53 32.79
C ASN A 91 -4.68 29.01 32.69
N SER A 92 -3.71 28.44 33.45
CA SER A 92 -3.53 26.98 33.49
C SER A 92 -4.66 26.21 34.19
N VAL A 93 -5.58 26.92 34.87
CA VAL A 93 -6.69 26.29 35.60
C VAL A 93 -7.86 25.96 34.69
N GLU A 94 -8.15 26.78 33.67
CA GLU A 94 -9.26 26.53 32.75
C GLU A 94 -9.02 25.32 31.84
N ILE A 95 -7.78 25.12 31.38
CA ILE A 95 -7.42 23.97 30.52
C ILE A 95 -7.64 22.63 31.24
N LYS A 96 -7.40 22.59 32.57
CA LYS A 96 -7.64 21.35 33.36
C LYS A 96 -9.11 20.89 33.40
N GLN A 97 -10.07 21.79 33.23
CA GLN A 97 -11.49 21.43 33.20
C GLN A 97 -11.88 20.71 31.90
N PHE A 98 -11.15 20.90 30.80
CA PHE A 98 -11.43 20.34 29.48
C PHE A 98 -10.56 19.13 29.10
N THR A 99 -9.57 18.75 29.90
CA THR A 99 -8.69 17.58 29.69
C THR A 99 -9.41 16.22 29.90
N GLY A 100 -10.71 16.19 29.72
CA GLY A 100 -11.49 14.95 29.66
C GLY A 100 -11.18 14.12 28.41
N LYS A 101 -11.21 12.79 28.55
CA LYS A 101 -11.03 11.82 27.43
C LYS A 101 -12.16 11.86 26.38
N LYS A 102 -13.04 12.84 26.39
CA LYS A 102 -14.24 12.94 25.52
C LYS A 102 -14.12 14.17 24.64
N ALA A 103 -14.49 14.03 23.36
CA ALA A 103 -14.65 15.14 22.46
C ALA A 103 -15.62 16.18 23.03
N TYR A 104 -15.34 17.48 22.83
CA TYR A 104 -16.22 18.58 23.21
C TYR A 104 -17.52 18.56 22.40
N VAL A 105 -17.39 18.34 21.07
CA VAL A 105 -18.52 18.12 20.17
C VAL A 105 -18.61 16.64 19.79
N ARG A 106 -19.74 15.99 20.08
CA ARG A 106 -19.98 14.60 19.65
C ARG A 106 -20.56 14.56 18.25
N ASN A 107 -19.77 14.08 17.30
CA ASN A 107 -20.24 13.78 15.96
C ASN A 107 -20.85 12.37 15.91
N VAL A 108 -22.17 12.29 15.74
CA VAL A 108 -22.87 11.01 15.51
C VAL A 108 -22.95 10.76 14.03
N VAL A 109 -22.53 9.60 13.59
CA VAL A 109 -22.43 9.26 12.17
C VAL A 109 -23.12 7.93 11.90
N PHE A 110 -23.87 7.89 10.83
CA PHE A 110 -24.51 6.68 10.34
C PHE A 110 -23.51 5.80 9.58
N ARG A 111 -23.62 4.48 9.74
CA ARG A 111 -22.93 3.52 8.90
C ARG A 111 -23.62 3.45 7.53
N LYS A 112 -22.85 3.35 6.46
CA LYS A 112 -23.37 3.16 5.12
C LYS A 112 -23.70 1.68 4.91
N VAL A 113 -24.93 1.31 5.14
CA VAL A 113 -25.48 -0.03 4.96
C VAL A 113 -26.34 -0.05 3.70
N LEU A 114 -26.21 -1.10 2.88
CA LEU A 114 -27.03 -1.20 1.68
C LEU A 114 -28.50 -1.54 2.01
N PRO A 115 -29.46 -0.98 1.27
CA PRO A 115 -30.82 -1.47 1.31
C PRO A 115 -30.90 -2.95 0.91
N ASN A 116 -31.67 -3.74 1.65
CA ASN A 116 -31.82 -5.18 1.40
C ASN A 116 -32.25 -5.51 -0.02
N GLU A 117 -33.06 -4.65 -0.65
CA GLU A 117 -33.48 -4.82 -2.04
C GLU A 117 -32.29 -4.74 -3.02
N VAL A 118 -31.32 -3.83 -2.78
CA VAL A 118 -30.11 -3.71 -3.60
C VAL A 118 -29.28 -4.97 -3.48
N VAL A 119 -29.11 -5.49 -2.26
CA VAL A 119 -28.38 -6.75 -1.99
C VAL A 119 -29.06 -7.92 -2.71
N LYS A 120 -30.38 -8.07 -2.57
CA LYS A 120 -31.16 -9.12 -3.24
C LYS A 120 -31.08 -9.02 -4.77
N ASN A 121 -31.15 -7.80 -5.32
CA ASN A 121 -31.06 -7.58 -6.77
C ASN A 121 -29.65 -7.93 -7.29
N LEU A 122 -28.61 -7.53 -6.58
CA LEU A 122 -27.22 -7.87 -6.92
C LEU A 122 -27.02 -9.40 -6.94
N LEU A 123 -27.54 -10.10 -5.93
CA LEU A 123 -27.41 -11.57 -5.83
C LEU A 123 -28.30 -12.31 -6.82
N LYS A 124 -29.52 -11.83 -7.11
CA LYS A 124 -30.42 -12.41 -8.11
C LYS A 124 -29.81 -12.41 -9.51
N ASN A 125 -29.09 -11.34 -9.86
CA ASN A 125 -28.48 -11.15 -11.16
C ASN A 125 -27.00 -11.59 -11.18
N ARG A 126 -26.50 -12.18 -10.10
CA ARG A 126 -25.12 -12.64 -10.01
C ARG A 126 -24.90 -13.90 -10.85
N PRO A 127 -23.92 -13.89 -11.77
CA PRO A 127 -23.49 -15.13 -12.44
C PRO A 127 -22.99 -16.19 -11.45
N GLU A 128 -23.07 -17.45 -11.83
CA GLU A 128 -22.56 -18.56 -11.01
C GLU A 128 -21.04 -18.52 -10.88
N SER A 129 -20.34 -18.02 -11.89
CA SER A 129 -18.90 -17.85 -11.89
C SER A 129 -18.50 -16.38 -12.05
N GLY A 130 -17.46 -15.98 -11.37
CA GLY A 130 -16.90 -14.63 -11.44
C GLY A 130 -15.53 -14.57 -10.79
N ILE A 131 -15.01 -13.36 -10.65
CA ILE A 131 -13.76 -13.07 -9.96
C ILE A 131 -14.06 -12.07 -8.85
N LEU A 132 -13.54 -12.35 -7.66
CA LEU A 132 -13.46 -11.41 -6.55
C LEU A 132 -12.08 -10.76 -6.57
N SER A 133 -12.01 -9.50 -7.00
CA SER A 133 -10.76 -8.73 -7.03
C SER A 133 -10.71 -7.82 -5.81
N ILE A 134 -9.59 -7.82 -5.08
CA ILE A 134 -9.44 -7.09 -3.82
C ILE A 134 -8.18 -6.22 -3.90
N GLY A 135 -8.37 -4.91 -3.87
CA GLY A 135 -7.31 -3.92 -3.73
C GLY A 135 -7.06 -3.56 -2.27
N ARG A 136 -6.50 -2.37 -2.01
CA ARG A 136 -6.32 -1.89 -0.64
C ARG A 136 -7.66 -1.66 0.05
N VAL A 137 -7.80 -2.22 1.25
CA VAL A 137 -9.01 -2.16 2.09
C VAL A 137 -8.63 -1.88 3.54
N PRO A 138 -9.55 -1.38 4.38
CA PRO A 138 -9.33 -1.28 5.81
C PRO A 138 -9.04 -2.66 6.45
N ALA A 139 -8.04 -2.73 7.33
CA ALA A 139 -7.68 -4.00 8.01
C ALA A 139 -8.85 -4.63 8.78
N ALA A 140 -9.76 -3.82 9.29
CA ALA A 140 -10.97 -4.30 9.99
C ALA A 140 -11.92 -5.11 9.09
N SER A 141 -11.85 -4.95 7.76
CA SER A 141 -12.72 -5.66 6.81
C SER A 141 -12.18 -7.03 6.37
N LEU A 142 -10.94 -7.38 6.72
CA LEU A 142 -10.27 -8.59 6.21
C LEU A 142 -11.02 -9.88 6.57
N ASN A 143 -11.56 -9.99 7.79
CA ASN A 143 -12.30 -11.18 8.20
C ASN A 143 -13.63 -11.35 7.44
N SER A 144 -14.35 -10.26 7.19
CA SER A 144 -15.59 -10.27 6.41
C SER A 144 -15.32 -10.57 4.94
N LEU A 145 -14.19 -10.08 4.40
CA LEU A 145 -13.74 -10.42 3.03
C LEU A 145 -13.38 -11.90 2.88
N ARG A 146 -12.69 -12.51 3.87
CA ARG A 146 -12.41 -13.95 3.86
C ARG A 146 -13.69 -14.78 3.84
N LYS A 147 -14.68 -14.41 4.67
CA LYS A 147 -16.00 -15.05 4.68
C LYS A 147 -16.70 -14.92 3.33
N LEU A 148 -16.66 -13.72 2.73
CA LEU A 148 -17.25 -13.48 1.41
C LEU A 148 -16.56 -14.32 0.33
N ALA A 149 -15.22 -14.37 0.31
CA ALA A 149 -14.43 -15.18 -0.62
C ALA A 149 -14.78 -16.67 -0.49
N ASP A 150 -14.96 -17.14 0.74
CA ASP A 150 -15.37 -18.52 1.04
C ASP A 150 -16.76 -18.80 0.53
N GLU A 151 -17.77 -17.97 0.81
CA GLU A 151 -19.17 -18.17 0.41
C GLU A 151 -19.41 -18.04 -1.11
N LEU A 152 -18.71 -17.10 -1.77
CA LEU A 152 -18.81 -16.93 -3.22
C LEU A 152 -18.18 -18.09 -3.97
N ALA A 153 -17.16 -18.74 -3.42
CA ALA A 153 -16.34 -19.77 -4.07
C ALA A 153 -15.77 -19.33 -5.43
N TRP A 154 -15.60 -18.03 -5.64
CA TRP A 154 -14.97 -17.46 -6.82
C TRP A 154 -13.45 -17.37 -6.65
N PRO A 155 -12.68 -17.42 -7.75
CA PRO A 155 -11.26 -17.06 -7.73
C PRO A 155 -11.05 -15.66 -7.14
N VAL A 156 -10.07 -15.53 -6.23
CA VAL A 156 -9.75 -14.26 -5.57
C VAL A 156 -8.44 -13.71 -6.12
N PHE A 157 -8.51 -12.53 -6.72
CA PHE A 157 -7.35 -11.75 -7.16
C PHE A 157 -7.02 -10.73 -6.05
N ALA A 158 -6.14 -11.13 -5.14
CA ALA A 158 -5.71 -10.29 -4.03
C ALA A 158 -4.47 -9.49 -4.44
N ASP A 159 -4.62 -8.18 -4.58
CA ASP A 159 -3.50 -7.27 -4.81
C ASP A 159 -2.55 -7.25 -3.62
N VAL A 160 -1.29 -6.89 -3.84
CA VAL A 160 -0.28 -6.77 -2.78
C VAL A 160 -0.68 -5.80 -1.68
N THR A 161 -1.53 -4.81 -1.99
CA THR A 161 -2.05 -3.81 -1.04
C THR A 161 -3.25 -4.30 -0.22
N SER A 162 -3.84 -5.44 -0.60
CA SER A 162 -5.10 -5.94 -0.03
C SER A 162 -4.99 -6.45 1.41
N GLY A 163 -3.78 -6.81 1.86
CA GLY A 163 -3.57 -7.56 3.11
C GLY A 163 -3.99 -9.04 3.05
N LEU A 164 -4.33 -9.55 1.85
CA LEU A 164 -4.72 -10.95 1.60
C LEU A 164 -3.80 -11.65 0.58
N ARG A 165 -2.74 -10.97 0.12
CA ARG A 165 -1.83 -11.46 -0.92
C ARG A 165 -0.78 -12.43 -0.38
N LEU A 166 -0.27 -12.17 0.82
CA LEU A 166 0.77 -12.99 1.47
C LEU A 166 0.17 -13.89 2.55
N GLY A 167 0.88 -14.97 2.88
CA GLY A 167 0.40 -15.97 3.84
C GLY A 167 -0.71 -16.87 3.27
N ASP A 168 -1.09 -17.91 4.00
CA ASP A 168 -2.13 -18.88 3.60
C ASP A 168 -3.45 -18.61 4.33
N ASN A 169 -4.07 -17.47 4.06
CA ASN A 169 -5.23 -17.01 4.81
C ASN A 169 -6.41 -16.54 3.96
N CYS A 170 -6.34 -16.72 2.64
CA CYS A 170 -7.39 -16.28 1.73
C CYS A 170 -7.93 -17.45 0.89
N PRO A 171 -9.20 -17.86 1.10
CA PRO A 171 -9.82 -18.92 0.30
C PRO A 171 -9.81 -18.59 -1.20
N ASN A 172 -9.62 -19.60 -2.03
CA ASN A 172 -9.69 -19.51 -3.49
C ASN A 172 -8.76 -18.46 -4.13
N ARG A 173 -7.67 -18.07 -3.42
CA ARG A 173 -6.72 -17.07 -3.92
C ARG A 173 -5.97 -17.60 -5.14
N ILE A 174 -5.91 -16.79 -6.17
CA ILE A 174 -5.04 -16.94 -7.32
C ILE A 174 -3.79 -16.13 -7.11
N THR A 175 -2.77 -16.75 -6.52
CA THR A 175 -1.54 -16.07 -6.08
C THR A 175 -0.84 -15.34 -7.22
N TYR A 176 -0.83 -15.90 -8.42
CA TYR A 176 -0.15 -15.32 -9.59
C TYR A 176 -1.14 -14.84 -10.66
N TYR A 177 -2.22 -14.19 -10.23
CA TYR A 177 -3.24 -13.68 -11.14
C TYR A 177 -2.66 -12.75 -12.22
N ASP A 178 -1.65 -11.94 -11.88
CA ASP A 178 -0.99 -11.05 -12.84
C ASP A 178 -0.32 -11.82 -13.97
N GLN A 179 0.30 -12.97 -13.69
CA GLN A 179 0.93 -13.81 -14.71
C GLN A 179 -0.12 -14.52 -15.59
N LEU A 180 -1.21 -15.00 -14.98
CA LEU A 180 -2.31 -15.61 -15.71
C LEU A 180 -3.06 -14.60 -16.59
N LEU A 181 -3.19 -13.37 -16.17
CA LEU A 181 -3.77 -12.29 -16.96
C LEU A 181 -2.91 -11.90 -18.16
N LEU A 182 -1.59 -12.10 -18.11
CA LEU A 182 -0.73 -11.88 -19.26
C LEU A 182 -1.12 -12.80 -20.42
N GLU A 183 -1.35 -14.09 -20.12
CA GLU A 183 -1.79 -15.05 -21.13
C GLU A 183 -3.18 -14.70 -21.67
N ASP A 184 -4.11 -14.31 -20.79
CA ASP A 184 -5.46 -13.98 -21.23
C ASP A 184 -5.50 -12.76 -22.16
N LEU A 185 -4.59 -11.78 -21.95
CA LEU A 185 -4.43 -10.64 -22.84
C LEU A 185 -3.94 -11.04 -24.25
N GLU A 186 -3.15 -12.11 -24.33
CA GLU A 186 -2.62 -12.61 -25.61
C GLU A 186 -3.57 -13.58 -26.32
N SER A 187 -4.23 -14.48 -25.56
CA SER A 187 -5.03 -15.57 -26.12
C SER A 187 -6.54 -15.43 -25.92
N ALA A 188 -6.98 -14.46 -25.11
CA ALA A 188 -8.39 -14.27 -24.71
C ALA A 188 -9.08 -15.57 -24.20
N LYS A 189 -8.30 -16.45 -23.57
CA LYS A 189 -8.67 -17.81 -23.20
C LYS A 189 -9.69 -17.89 -22.06
N TRP A 190 -9.63 -16.91 -21.12
CA TRP A 190 -10.45 -16.96 -19.93
C TRP A 190 -11.80 -16.25 -20.11
N GLU A 191 -12.87 -17.00 -20.03
CA GLU A 191 -14.22 -16.44 -19.95
C GLU A 191 -14.53 -16.07 -18.52
N ILE A 192 -14.83 -14.77 -18.29
CA ILE A 192 -15.14 -14.21 -17.00
C ILE A 192 -16.49 -13.53 -17.08
N ASP A 193 -17.47 -14.09 -16.34
CA ASP A 193 -18.86 -13.64 -16.41
C ASP A 193 -19.10 -12.41 -15.53
N ALA A 194 -18.42 -12.35 -14.38
CA ALA A 194 -18.52 -11.22 -13.43
C ALA A 194 -17.19 -10.85 -12.82
N VAL A 195 -17.04 -9.57 -12.46
CA VAL A 195 -15.97 -9.06 -11.61
C VAL A 195 -16.56 -8.19 -10.51
N TRP A 196 -16.33 -8.60 -9.29
CA TRP A 196 -16.57 -7.74 -8.13
C TRP A 196 -15.22 -7.25 -7.62
N HIS A 197 -14.96 -5.97 -7.79
CA HIS A 197 -13.75 -5.33 -7.26
C HIS A 197 -14.06 -4.59 -5.97
N ILE A 198 -13.28 -4.86 -4.92
CA ILE A 198 -13.46 -4.27 -3.58
C ILE A 198 -12.20 -3.48 -3.20
N GLY A 199 -12.38 -2.21 -2.84
CA GLY A 199 -11.33 -1.33 -2.37
C GLY A 199 -10.72 -0.45 -3.46
N PHE A 200 -9.45 -0.05 -3.26
CA PHE A 200 -8.69 0.80 -4.19
C PHE A 200 -8.22 0.02 -5.42
N PRO A 201 -7.84 0.72 -6.50
CA PRO A 201 -7.29 0.08 -7.70
C PRO A 201 -6.09 -0.81 -7.39
N PRO A 202 -5.97 -1.99 -8.02
CA PRO A 202 -4.83 -2.87 -7.82
C PRO A 202 -3.56 -2.33 -8.49
N THR A 203 -2.42 -2.86 -8.07
CA THR A 203 -1.09 -2.51 -8.60
C THR A 203 -0.87 -3.04 -10.02
N SER A 204 -1.48 -4.17 -10.36
CA SER A 204 -1.31 -4.83 -11.63
C SER A 204 -1.85 -4.02 -12.80
N LYS A 205 -0.96 -3.62 -13.72
CA LYS A 205 -1.34 -3.00 -14.99
C LYS A 205 -2.12 -3.97 -15.90
N ARG A 206 -1.79 -5.27 -15.84
CA ARG A 206 -2.46 -6.31 -16.64
C ARG A 206 -3.92 -6.49 -16.24
N TRP A 207 -4.22 -6.34 -14.94
CA TRP A 207 -5.59 -6.30 -14.45
C TRP A 207 -6.38 -5.16 -15.10
N LEU A 208 -5.82 -3.94 -15.15
CA LEU A 208 -6.45 -2.80 -15.79
C LEU A 208 -6.67 -3.06 -17.29
N MET A 209 -5.61 -3.42 -18.01
CA MET A 209 -5.66 -3.71 -19.46
C MET A 209 -6.67 -4.80 -19.81
N ARG A 210 -6.81 -5.82 -18.95
CA ARG A 210 -7.76 -6.90 -19.15
C ARG A 210 -9.20 -6.39 -19.20
N TRP A 211 -9.56 -5.50 -18.28
CA TRP A 211 -10.93 -4.96 -18.23
C TRP A 211 -11.17 -3.85 -19.24
N GLU A 212 -10.16 -3.10 -19.63
CA GLU A 212 -10.24 -2.17 -20.76
C GLU A 212 -10.53 -2.88 -22.08
N ASN A 213 -9.82 -3.98 -22.35
CA ASN A 213 -9.91 -4.68 -23.64
C ASN A 213 -11.11 -5.63 -23.72
N LYS A 214 -11.42 -6.34 -22.64
CA LYS A 214 -12.50 -7.34 -22.62
C LYS A 214 -13.23 -7.33 -21.28
N PRO A 215 -14.16 -6.39 -21.07
CA PRO A 215 -14.93 -6.31 -19.82
C PRO A 215 -15.82 -7.56 -19.64
N ALA A 216 -16.07 -7.92 -18.37
CA ALA A 216 -17.04 -8.93 -18.02
C ALA A 216 -18.48 -8.40 -18.17
N ALA A 217 -19.44 -9.32 -18.31
CA ALA A 217 -20.84 -8.94 -18.43
C ALA A 217 -21.37 -8.19 -17.20
N GLN A 218 -20.92 -8.57 -16.02
CA GLN A 218 -21.22 -7.87 -14.77
C GLN A 218 -19.92 -7.35 -14.12
N MET A 219 -19.80 -6.04 -14.00
CA MET A 219 -18.67 -5.39 -13.33
C MET A 219 -19.16 -4.46 -12.22
N VAL A 220 -18.78 -4.78 -10.97
CA VAL A 220 -19.22 -4.07 -9.76
C VAL A 220 -18.00 -3.58 -8.99
N TRP A 221 -17.93 -2.28 -8.71
CA TRP A 221 -16.91 -1.66 -7.88
C TRP A 221 -17.49 -1.33 -6.51
N ILE A 222 -16.92 -1.89 -5.46
CA ILE A 222 -17.33 -1.68 -4.08
C ILE A 222 -16.21 -0.91 -3.34
N SER A 223 -16.54 0.22 -2.74
CA SER A 223 -15.60 1.02 -1.96
C SER A 223 -16.31 1.75 -0.81
N ASP A 224 -15.54 2.14 0.21
CA ASP A 224 -16.01 2.93 1.34
C ASP A 224 -16.00 4.45 1.08
N ASN A 225 -15.64 4.85 -0.13
CA ASN A 225 -15.54 6.26 -0.53
C ASN A 225 -16.21 6.57 -1.87
N SER A 226 -16.46 7.86 -2.09
CA SER A 226 -17.17 8.38 -3.27
C SER A 226 -16.27 8.67 -4.48
N GLU A 227 -14.93 8.56 -4.34
CA GLU A 227 -14.00 8.91 -5.40
C GLU A 227 -14.14 8.02 -6.63
N ARG A 228 -13.91 8.61 -7.80
CA ARG A 228 -13.85 7.89 -9.06
C ARG A 228 -12.49 7.21 -9.19
N GLN A 229 -12.46 5.88 -9.13
CA GLN A 229 -11.23 5.07 -9.11
C GLN A 229 -11.12 4.11 -10.28
N ASP A 230 -12.18 3.90 -11.04
CA ASP A 230 -12.20 3.02 -12.21
C ASP A 230 -11.53 3.71 -13.41
N GLN A 231 -10.30 3.30 -13.73
CA GLN A 231 -9.55 3.76 -14.89
C GLN A 231 -9.99 3.07 -16.20
N SER A 232 -10.60 1.87 -16.11
CA SER A 232 -11.10 1.14 -17.27
C SER A 232 -12.41 1.70 -17.82
N HIS A 233 -13.12 2.49 -17.03
CA HIS A 233 -14.46 3.03 -17.32
C HIS A 233 -15.53 1.96 -17.64
N ASN A 234 -15.30 0.71 -17.23
CA ASN A 234 -16.18 -0.43 -17.53
C ASN A 234 -17.00 -0.92 -16.33
N PHE A 235 -16.73 -0.42 -15.12
CA PHE A 235 -17.53 -0.74 -13.94
C PHE A 235 -18.83 0.08 -13.93
N ARG A 236 -19.90 -0.57 -14.34
CA ARG A 236 -21.23 0.08 -14.47
C ARG A 236 -21.98 0.20 -13.14
N TRP A 237 -21.58 -0.58 -12.14
CA TRP A 237 -22.12 -0.53 -10.79
C TRP A 237 -21.03 -0.07 -9.83
N LYS A 238 -21.27 1.08 -9.19
CA LYS A 238 -20.45 1.56 -8.08
C LYS A 238 -21.29 1.52 -6.82
N ILE A 239 -20.83 0.75 -5.83
CA ILE A 239 -21.44 0.59 -4.53
C ILE A 239 -20.57 1.30 -3.51
N GLU A 240 -21.09 2.35 -2.87
CA GLU A 240 -20.44 3.05 -1.78
C GLU A 240 -21.01 2.53 -0.46
N ALA A 241 -20.24 1.68 0.23
CA ALA A 241 -20.63 1.07 1.50
C ALA A 241 -19.41 0.83 2.38
N GLU A 242 -19.62 0.68 3.70
CA GLU A 242 -18.59 0.15 4.58
C GLU A 242 -18.29 -1.29 4.17
N ILE A 243 -17.04 -1.59 3.80
CA ILE A 243 -16.66 -2.86 3.15
C ILE A 243 -17.03 -4.08 4.01
N ALA A 244 -16.79 -4.01 5.34
CA ALA A 244 -17.12 -5.11 6.24
C ALA A 244 -18.63 -5.37 6.26
N GLU A 245 -19.45 -4.33 6.38
CA GLU A 245 -20.91 -4.43 6.39
C GLU A 245 -21.46 -4.97 5.06
N PHE A 246 -20.93 -4.48 3.94
CA PHE A 246 -21.27 -5.02 2.62
C PHE A 246 -21.01 -6.53 2.55
N CYS A 247 -19.81 -6.96 2.94
CA CYS A 247 -19.44 -8.38 2.92
C CYS A 247 -20.37 -9.22 3.81
N ASP A 248 -20.61 -8.78 5.02
CA ASP A 248 -21.45 -9.52 6.01
C ASP A 248 -22.92 -9.58 5.55
N GLN A 249 -23.46 -8.52 4.93
CA GLN A 249 -24.80 -8.54 4.33
C GLN A 249 -24.89 -9.55 3.18
N ILE A 250 -23.92 -9.54 2.26
CA ILE A 250 -23.89 -10.50 1.13
C ILE A 250 -23.78 -11.93 1.64
N VAL A 251 -22.89 -12.21 2.60
CA VAL A 251 -22.71 -13.54 3.19
C VAL A 251 -24.01 -14.00 3.86
N THR A 252 -24.68 -13.12 4.59
CA THR A 252 -25.96 -13.44 5.26
C THR A 252 -27.04 -13.85 4.25
N GLU A 253 -27.23 -13.07 3.19
CA GLU A 253 -28.23 -13.38 2.15
C GLU A 253 -27.88 -14.66 1.37
N LEU A 254 -26.59 -14.91 1.08
CA LEU A 254 -26.14 -16.16 0.43
C LEU A 254 -26.50 -17.40 1.28
N ARG A 255 -26.29 -17.32 2.58
CA ARG A 255 -26.62 -18.41 3.53
C ARG A 255 -28.12 -18.64 3.68
N LEU A 256 -28.92 -17.57 3.69
CA LEU A 256 -30.38 -17.65 3.72
C LEU A 256 -30.95 -18.34 2.48
N GLY A 257 -30.30 -18.17 1.34
CA GLY A 257 -30.71 -18.79 0.07
C GLY A 257 -30.52 -20.31 0.02
N LYS A 258 -29.89 -20.94 1.02
CA LYS A 258 -29.68 -22.39 1.16
C LYS A 258 -29.15 -23.12 -0.08
N LYS A 259 -28.52 -22.42 -1.02
CA LYS A 259 -27.87 -23.05 -2.16
C LYS A 259 -26.55 -23.70 -1.69
N PRO A 260 -26.25 -24.93 -2.13
CA PRO A 260 -24.97 -25.55 -1.79
C PRO A 260 -23.81 -24.70 -2.36
N LYS A 261 -22.72 -24.65 -1.60
CA LYS A 261 -21.48 -24.02 -2.05
C LYS A 261 -20.82 -24.91 -3.10
N ILE A 262 -20.95 -24.53 -4.34
CA ILE A 262 -20.35 -25.27 -5.49
C ILE A 262 -19.26 -24.41 -6.09
N VAL A 263 -18.05 -24.96 -6.15
CA VAL A 263 -16.96 -24.35 -6.93
C VAL A 263 -17.23 -24.63 -8.41
N HIS A 264 -17.59 -23.60 -9.15
CA HIS A 264 -17.90 -23.72 -10.58
C HIS A 264 -16.68 -24.22 -11.37
N ALA A 265 -16.90 -24.96 -12.45
CA ALA A 265 -15.82 -25.54 -13.27
C ALA A 265 -14.82 -24.46 -13.79
N LYS A 266 -15.32 -23.27 -14.16
CA LYS A 266 -14.46 -22.13 -14.55
C LYS A 266 -13.54 -21.71 -13.38
N SER A 267 -14.04 -21.66 -12.13
CA SER A 267 -13.25 -21.34 -10.94
C SER A 267 -12.18 -22.40 -10.66
N GLN A 268 -12.49 -23.67 -10.84
CA GLN A 268 -11.53 -24.76 -10.68
C GLN A 268 -10.37 -24.66 -11.68
N LYS A 269 -10.63 -24.26 -12.92
CA LYS A 269 -9.57 -24.03 -13.91
C LYS A 269 -8.58 -22.96 -13.45
N TRP A 270 -9.05 -21.84 -12.88
CA TRP A 270 -8.19 -20.79 -12.34
C TRP A 270 -7.32 -21.32 -11.18
N LEU A 271 -7.89 -22.08 -10.26
CA LEU A 271 -7.15 -22.67 -9.14
C LEU A 271 -6.08 -23.67 -9.61
N GLN A 272 -6.41 -24.52 -10.59
CA GLN A 272 -5.46 -25.47 -11.18
C GLN A 272 -4.32 -24.73 -11.92
N ALA A 273 -4.64 -23.68 -12.69
CA ALA A 273 -3.63 -22.87 -13.35
C ALA A 273 -2.72 -22.16 -12.34
N SER A 274 -3.27 -21.61 -11.26
CA SER A 274 -2.48 -21.00 -10.18
C SER A 274 -1.54 -22.00 -9.52
N ALA A 275 -1.96 -23.24 -9.28
CA ALA A 275 -1.11 -24.29 -8.72
C ALA A 275 0.03 -24.69 -9.67
N LYS A 276 -0.23 -24.76 -10.98
CA LYS A 276 0.81 -25.00 -11.99
C LYS A 276 1.84 -23.86 -11.98
N VAL A 277 1.38 -22.60 -11.98
CA VAL A 277 2.28 -21.44 -11.91
C VAL A 277 3.12 -21.47 -10.63
N GLU A 278 2.55 -21.82 -9.47
CA GLU A 278 3.33 -21.97 -8.21
C GLU A 278 4.49 -22.96 -8.38
N SER A 279 4.21 -24.16 -8.94
CA SER A 279 5.25 -25.16 -9.18
C SER A 279 6.36 -24.66 -10.10
N MET A 280 5.99 -23.88 -11.13
CA MET A 280 6.97 -23.28 -12.05
C MET A 280 7.79 -22.17 -11.40
N MET A 281 7.18 -21.35 -10.55
CA MET A 281 7.87 -20.34 -9.77
C MET A 281 8.91 -20.97 -8.84
N GLU A 282 8.60 -22.13 -8.22
CA GLU A 282 9.54 -22.87 -7.39
C GLU A 282 10.74 -23.40 -8.17
N GLN A 283 10.49 -23.89 -9.38
CA GLN A 283 11.57 -24.37 -10.27
C GLN A 283 12.42 -23.21 -10.82
N HIS A 284 11.80 -22.07 -11.09
CA HIS A 284 12.51 -20.91 -11.64
C HIS A 284 13.33 -20.16 -10.58
N PHE A 285 12.80 -20.04 -9.36
CA PHE A 285 13.42 -19.41 -8.20
C PHE A 285 13.63 -20.42 -7.05
N PRO A 286 14.56 -21.37 -7.18
CA PRO A 286 14.78 -22.38 -6.15
C PRO A 286 15.32 -21.75 -4.87
N ALA A 287 14.80 -22.19 -3.72
CA ALA A 287 15.20 -21.68 -2.40
C ALA A 287 16.68 -21.93 -2.08
N LYS A 288 17.29 -22.96 -2.68
CA LYS A 288 18.73 -23.30 -2.58
C LYS A 288 19.39 -23.09 -3.93
N ALA A 289 19.52 -21.84 -4.35
CA ALA A 289 20.32 -21.53 -5.53
C ALA A 289 21.79 -21.41 -5.10
N GLU A 290 22.67 -22.29 -5.60
CA GLU A 290 24.13 -22.18 -5.47
C GLU A 290 24.70 -21.00 -6.29
N LYS A 291 23.84 -20.26 -7.01
CA LYS A 291 24.24 -19.12 -7.81
C LYS A 291 24.72 -17.98 -6.93
N LYS A 292 25.93 -17.50 -7.21
CA LYS A 292 26.52 -16.30 -6.59
C LYS A 292 25.82 -15.00 -7.01
N GLU A 293 24.94 -15.04 -8.00
CA GLU A 293 24.26 -13.84 -8.51
C GLU A 293 22.85 -13.76 -7.90
N ILE A 294 22.60 -12.65 -7.24
CA ILE A 294 21.27 -12.33 -6.69
C ILE A 294 20.52 -11.53 -7.76
N ASP A 295 19.27 -11.92 -8.02
CA ASP A 295 18.32 -11.16 -8.82
C ASP A 295 17.19 -10.59 -7.96
N ASP A 296 16.64 -9.45 -8.36
CA ASP A 296 15.64 -8.72 -7.59
C ASP A 296 14.35 -9.54 -7.38
N PHE A 297 13.96 -10.36 -8.35
CA PHE A 297 12.73 -11.16 -8.28
C PHE A 297 12.89 -12.40 -7.40
N GLY A 298 14.00 -13.13 -7.57
CA GLY A 298 14.30 -14.30 -6.74
C GLY A 298 14.47 -13.92 -5.29
N LEU A 299 15.20 -12.83 -5.00
CA LEU A 299 15.35 -12.29 -3.66
C LEU A 299 13.98 -11.86 -3.08
N THR A 300 13.18 -11.12 -3.84
CA THR A 300 11.85 -10.67 -3.39
C THR A 300 10.94 -11.86 -3.06
N ARG A 301 10.94 -12.91 -3.89
CA ARG A 301 10.22 -14.14 -3.60
C ARG A 301 10.69 -14.74 -2.28
N ARG A 302 12.01 -14.91 -2.12
CA ARG A 302 12.58 -15.48 -0.89
C ARG A 302 12.27 -14.61 0.33
N LEU A 303 12.35 -13.30 0.21
CA LEU A 303 12.00 -12.37 1.29
C LEU A 303 10.56 -12.62 1.76
N THR A 304 9.57 -12.74 0.83
CA THR A 304 8.17 -12.97 1.21
C THR A 304 7.93 -14.31 1.92
N GLU A 305 8.84 -15.29 1.80
CA GLU A 305 8.80 -16.56 2.53
C GLU A 305 9.31 -16.44 3.96
N ILE A 306 10.34 -15.60 4.20
CA ILE A 306 11.11 -15.58 5.44
C ILE A 306 10.77 -14.43 6.39
N ILE A 307 10.03 -13.42 5.96
CA ILE A 307 9.58 -12.33 6.85
C ILE A 307 8.76 -12.95 7.99
N PRO A 308 9.14 -12.71 9.26
CA PRO A 308 8.41 -13.29 10.38
C PRO A 308 7.03 -12.63 10.57
N LYS A 309 6.06 -13.39 11.09
CA LYS A 309 4.70 -12.91 11.37
C LYS A 309 4.67 -11.72 12.34
N SER A 310 5.69 -11.54 13.16
CA SER A 310 5.85 -10.42 14.08
C SER A 310 6.15 -9.10 13.39
N HIS A 311 6.64 -9.13 12.13
CA HIS A 311 6.95 -7.93 11.36
C HIS A 311 5.74 -7.42 10.56
N GLY A 312 5.67 -6.09 10.37
CA GLY A 312 4.98 -5.51 9.24
C GLY A 312 5.87 -5.56 7.99
N PHE A 313 5.29 -5.42 6.81
CA PHE A 313 6.03 -5.33 5.55
C PHE A 313 5.69 -4.03 4.84
N PHE A 314 6.66 -3.14 4.71
CA PHE A 314 6.52 -1.90 3.95
C PHE A 314 7.23 -2.05 2.60
N ILE A 315 6.51 -1.81 1.51
CA ILE A 315 7.02 -2.09 0.17
C ILE A 315 7.13 -0.78 -0.60
N GLY A 316 8.31 -0.51 -1.12
CA GLY A 316 8.59 0.65 -1.95
C GLY A 316 7.98 0.56 -3.34
N ASN A 317 7.83 1.71 -3.98
CA ASN A 317 7.39 1.81 -5.36
C ASN A 317 8.46 1.32 -6.34
N SER A 318 8.21 1.46 -7.64
CA SER A 318 9.07 0.99 -8.72
C SER A 318 9.09 -0.55 -8.84
N ILE A 319 10.27 -1.19 -8.92
CA ILE A 319 10.42 -2.66 -9.00
C ILE A 319 9.90 -3.36 -7.74
N PRO A 320 10.25 -2.96 -6.51
CA PRO A 320 9.86 -3.67 -5.29
C PRO A 320 8.40 -4.09 -5.23
N VAL A 321 7.47 -3.16 -5.39
CA VAL A 321 6.03 -3.48 -5.31
C VAL A 321 5.59 -4.43 -6.42
N ARG A 322 6.13 -4.27 -7.61
CA ARG A 322 5.81 -5.12 -8.76
C ARG A 322 6.38 -6.51 -8.60
N ALA A 323 7.60 -6.62 -8.09
CA ALA A 323 8.23 -7.90 -7.81
C ALA A 323 7.41 -8.69 -6.77
N VAL A 324 6.98 -8.05 -5.66
CA VAL A 324 6.12 -8.71 -4.67
C VAL A 324 4.78 -9.14 -5.29
N ASP A 325 4.15 -8.31 -6.13
CA ASP A 325 2.89 -8.66 -6.79
C ASP A 325 3.06 -9.80 -7.80
N MET A 326 4.15 -9.83 -8.55
CA MET A 326 4.41 -10.80 -9.63
C MET A 326 4.93 -12.15 -9.14
N VAL A 327 5.86 -12.15 -8.17
CA VAL A 327 6.57 -13.38 -7.75
C VAL A 327 6.47 -13.70 -6.26
N GLY A 328 5.95 -12.79 -5.43
CA GLY A 328 5.74 -13.04 -4.01
C GLY A 328 4.85 -14.26 -3.77
N THR A 329 5.19 -15.08 -2.79
CA THR A 329 4.50 -16.35 -2.52
C THR A 329 3.50 -16.25 -1.37
N GLY A 330 2.50 -17.14 -1.39
CA GLY A 330 1.58 -17.35 -0.28
C GLY A 330 2.11 -18.29 0.82
N LYS A 331 3.32 -18.88 0.65
CA LYS A 331 3.87 -19.86 1.59
C LYS A 331 4.47 -19.27 2.88
N GLY A 332 4.72 -17.96 2.89
CA GLY A 332 5.22 -17.25 4.06
C GLY A 332 4.15 -16.99 5.12
N ALA A 333 4.48 -16.17 6.10
CA ALA A 333 3.55 -15.78 7.15
C ALA A 333 2.45 -14.83 6.62
N ASP A 334 1.32 -14.79 7.31
CA ASP A 334 0.29 -13.76 7.12
C ASP A 334 0.83 -12.43 7.69
N ILE A 335 1.19 -11.52 6.80
CA ILE A 335 1.91 -10.29 7.13
C ILE A 335 1.08 -9.09 6.70
N GLN A 336 0.95 -8.12 7.59
CA GLN A 336 0.33 -6.85 7.26
C GLN A 336 1.26 -6.02 6.37
N THR A 337 0.78 -5.65 5.18
CA THR A 337 1.53 -4.86 4.20
C THR A 337 1.10 -3.40 4.19
N ALA A 338 2.04 -2.50 3.89
CA ALA A 338 1.78 -1.09 3.63
C ALA A 338 2.64 -0.57 2.48
N LEU A 339 2.14 0.44 1.78
CA LEU A 339 2.76 1.04 0.60
C LEU A 339 2.26 2.47 0.41
N ASN A 340 3.06 3.32 -0.23
CA ASN A 340 2.67 4.67 -0.65
C ASN A 340 2.23 4.64 -2.13
N ARG A 341 1.00 4.17 -2.42
CA ARG A 341 0.51 4.00 -3.80
C ARG A 341 -0.29 5.18 -4.36
N GLY A 342 -0.54 6.22 -3.59
CA GLY A 342 -1.29 7.38 -4.05
C GLY A 342 -0.62 8.12 -5.20
N ALA A 343 0.46 8.82 -4.93
CA ALA A 343 1.30 9.46 -5.96
C ALA A 343 2.38 8.52 -6.52
N SER A 344 2.61 7.39 -5.87
CA SER A 344 3.63 6.40 -6.25
C SER A 344 5.06 6.96 -6.33
N GLY A 345 5.36 7.98 -5.51
CA GLY A 345 6.69 8.57 -5.39
C GLY A 345 7.73 7.60 -4.83
N ILE A 346 9.00 7.91 -5.03
CA ILE A 346 10.14 7.13 -4.52
C ILE A 346 10.84 7.81 -3.34
N ASP A 347 10.45 9.02 -3.00
CA ASP A 347 10.88 9.82 -1.86
C ASP A 347 10.08 9.48 -0.59
N GLY A 348 10.65 9.72 0.59
CA GLY A 348 9.98 9.58 1.89
C GLY A 348 9.57 8.15 2.27
N LEU A 349 10.09 7.11 1.61
CA LEU A 349 9.71 5.72 1.87
C LEU A 349 10.30 5.17 3.17
N ILE A 350 11.53 5.57 3.52
CA ILE A 350 12.18 5.20 4.78
C ILE A 350 11.42 5.86 5.95
N ALA A 351 11.15 7.18 5.84
CA ALA A 351 10.37 7.90 6.83
C ALA A 351 8.98 7.29 7.04
N SER A 352 8.30 6.92 5.93
CA SER A 352 6.99 6.27 5.98
C SER A 352 7.04 4.91 6.67
N ALA A 353 8.07 4.09 6.41
CA ALA A 353 8.25 2.79 7.06
C ALA A 353 8.52 2.93 8.57
N CYS A 354 9.32 3.93 8.99
CA CYS A 354 9.53 4.24 10.40
C CYS A 354 8.22 4.67 11.08
N GLY A 355 7.43 5.53 10.42
CA GLY A 355 6.10 5.92 10.91
C GLY A 355 5.13 4.74 11.00
N TYR A 356 5.17 3.84 10.01
CA TYR A 356 4.36 2.63 10.00
C TYR A 356 4.74 1.67 11.13
N SER A 357 6.05 1.47 11.37
CA SER A 357 6.58 0.68 12.49
C SER A 357 6.09 1.22 13.84
N SER A 358 6.21 2.53 14.05
CA SER A 358 5.74 3.21 15.26
C SER A 358 4.23 3.06 15.45
N GLY A 359 3.44 3.18 14.38
CA GLY A 359 1.99 3.01 14.41
C GLY A 359 1.54 1.59 14.72
N LEU A 360 2.26 0.59 14.17
CA LEU A 360 2.03 -0.83 14.45
C LEU A 360 2.54 -1.28 15.81
N ARG A 361 3.49 -0.55 16.41
CA ARG A 361 4.22 -0.92 17.63
C ARG A 361 4.88 -2.30 17.49
N ARG A 362 5.55 -2.53 16.37
CA ARG A 362 6.30 -3.76 16.07
C ARG A 362 7.29 -3.55 14.93
N PRO A 363 8.29 -4.43 14.80
CA PRO A 363 9.27 -4.34 13.75
C PRO A 363 8.66 -4.34 12.35
N VAL A 364 9.33 -3.69 11.41
CA VAL A 364 8.94 -3.64 10.00
C VAL A 364 10.11 -4.06 9.12
N THR A 365 9.84 -4.87 8.12
CA THR A 365 10.74 -5.10 6.99
C THR A 365 10.38 -4.10 5.90
N LEU A 366 11.37 -3.33 5.42
CA LEU A 366 11.21 -2.35 4.36
C LEU A 366 11.97 -2.83 3.12
N LEU A 367 11.31 -2.92 1.97
CA LEU A 367 11.92 -3.27 0.68
C LEU A 367 11.85 -2.08 -0.26
N ILE A 368 12.99 -1.48 -0.61
CA ILE A 368 13.09 -0.35 -1.56
C ILE A 368 14.26 -0.51 -2.54
N GLY A 369 14.28 0.29 -3.60
CA GLY A 369 15.42 0.43 -4.49
C GLY A 369 16.41 1.52 -4.04
N ASP A 370 17.59 1.52 -4.65
CA ASP A 370 18.70 2.46 -4.43
C ASP A 370 18.32 3.92 -4.65
N LEU A 371 17.65 4.25 -5.75
CA LEU A 371 17.21 5.62 -6.02
C LEU A 371 16.23 6.10 -4.94
N SER A 372 15.36 5.23 -4.44
CA SER A 372 14.46 5.58 -3.34
C SER A 372 15.23 5.91 -2.06
N ALA A 373 16.29 5.16 -1.76
CA ALA A 373 17.14 5.42 -0.62
C ALA A 373 17.95 6.73 -0.79
N LEU A 374 18.44 7.01 -2.00
CA LEU A 374 19.14 8.27 -2.32
C LEU A 374 18.23 9.49 -2.15
N HIS A 375 16.97 9.40 -2.56
CA HIS A 375 15.99 10.48 -2.37
C HIS A 375 15.53 10.67 -0.92
N ASP A 376 15.86 9.74 -0.02
CA ASP A 376 15.41 9.74 1.37
C ASP A 376 16.58 9.55 2.38
N LEU A 377 17.79 9.96 1.98
CA LEU A 377 19.03 9.79 2.79
C LEU A 377 18.91 10.35 4.20
N ASN A 378 18.27 11.51 4.36
CA ASN A 378 18.09 12.13 5.69
C ASN A 378 17.26 11.26 6.63
N SER A 379 16.42 10.39 6.10
CA SER A 379 15.57 9.49 6.90
C SER A 379 16.31 8.29 7.49
N PHE A 380 17.59 8.07 7.14
CA PHE A 380 18.43 7.11 7.85
C PHE A 380 18.60 7.48 9.33
N LYS A 381 18.54 8.78 9.66
CA LYS A 381 18.46 9.22 11.06
C LYS A 381 17.19 8.73 11.75
N LEU A 382 16.04 8.75 11.06
CA LEU A 382 14.79 8.21 11.60
C LEU A 382 14.88 6.69 11.76
N LEU A 383 15.50 6.00 10.80
CA LEU A 383 15.74 4.57 10.85
C LEU A 383 16.56 4.19 12.08
N ALA A 384 17.66 4.93 12.37
CA ALA A 384 18.52 4.71 13.54
C ALA A 384 17.82 4.97 14.88
N ASN A 385 16.88 5.91 14.90
CA ASN A 385 16.17 6.34 16.11
C ASN A 385 14.74 5.78 16.22
N SER A 386 14.35 4.83 15.36
CA SER A 386 13.02 4.24 15.39
C SER A 386 12.78 3.49 16.71
N SER A 387 11.61 3.70 17.34
CA SER A 387 11.22 3.01 18.57
C SER A 387 11.10 1.51 18.41
N GLU A 388 10.70 1.09 17.22
CA GLU A 388 10.62 -0.32 16.81
C GLU A 388 11.57 -0.56 15.65
N PRO A 389 12.25 -1.70 15.57
CA PRO A 389 13.22 -1.96 14.51
C PRO A 389 12.63 -1.90 13.10
N VAL A 390 13.38 -1.29 12.18
CA VAL A 390 13.09 -1.34 10.76
C VAL A 390 14.27 -1.98 10.03
N LEU A 391 14.04 -3.13 9.38
CA LEU A 391 15.04 -3.81 8.57
C LEU A 391 14.90 -3.35 7.13
N LEU A 392 15.83 -2.50 6.69
CA LEU A 392 15.89 -2.01 5.32
C LEU A 392 16.57 -3.04 4.42
N VAL A 393 15.81 -3.69 3.56
CA VAL A 393 16.31 -4.52 2.44
C VAL A 393 16.37 -3.62 1.21
N LEU A 394 17.57 -3.31 0.78
CA LEU A 394 17.87 -2.34 -0.27
C LEU A 394 18.32 -3.04 -1.54
N LEU A 395 17.53 -2.96 -2.61
CA LEU A 395 17.90 -3.45 -3.93
C LEU A 395 18.72 -2.37 -4.64
N ASN A 396 20.04 -2.58 -4.71
CA ASN A 396 20.96 -1.67 -5.39
C ASN A 396 21.34 -2.25 -6.77
N ASN A 397 20.61 -1.82 -7.78
CA ASN A 397 20.86 -2.17 -9.17
C ASN A 397 21.52 -1.02 -9.96
N HIS A 398 22.07 -0.05 -9.24
CA HIS A 398 22.80 1.10 -9.77
C HIS A 398 21.97 2.00 -10.69
N GLY A 399 20.67 2.20 -10.38
CA GLY A 399 19.85 3.18 -11.11
C GLY A 399 18.39 2.85 -11.32
N GLY A 400 17.79 3.44 -12.34
CA GLY A 400 16.38 3.39 -12.67
C GLY A 400 15.93 2.09 -13.35
N GLY A 401 16.12 0.93 -12.69
CA GLY A 401 15.88 -0.39 -13.27
C GLY A 401 14.47 -0.63 -13.82
N ILE A 402 13.44 0.03 -13.29
CA ILE A 402 12.07 -0.11 -13.80
C ILE A 402 11.91 0.37 -15.25
N PHE A 403 12.69 1.35 -15.66
CA PHE A 403 12.59 1.91 -17.00
C PHE A 403 13.21 0.99 -18.06
N SER A 404 14.02 -0.01 -17.67
CA SER A 404 14.54 -1.05 -18.56
C SER A 404 13.43 -1.93 -19.18
N PHE A 405 12.21 -1.89 -18.63
CA PHE A 405 11.04 -2.56 -19.21
C PHE A 405 10.29 -1.71 -20.25
N LEU A 406 10.74 -0.47 -20.51
CA LEU A 406 10.09 0.43 -21.46
C LEU A 406 10.82 0.44 -22.79
N PRO A 407 10.12 0.72 -23.92
CA PRO A 407 10.74 0.79 -25.25
C PRO A 407 11.90 1.80 -25.36
N VAL A 408 11.93 2.82 -24.50
CA VAL A 408 12.98 3.85 -24.48
C VAL A 408 14.38 3.28 -24.21
N VAL A 409 14.51 2.10 -23.62
CA VAL A 409 15.80 1.39 -23.43
C VAL A 409 16.56 1.17 -24.76
N ARG A 410 15.83 1.17 -25.91
CA ARG A 410 16.42 1.05 -27.24
C ARG A 410 17.13 2.31 -27.74
N GLN A 411 17.08 3.40 -26.94
CA GLN A 411 17.73 4.68 -27.25
C GLN A 411 18.70 5.03 -26.10
N PRO A 412 19.91 4.44 -26.06
CA PRO A 412 20.83 4.56 -24.93
C PRO A 412 21.22 6.01 -24.59
N ASP A 413 21.37 6.87 -25.57
CA ASP A 413 21.74 8.29 -25.40
C ASP A 413 20.67 9.09 -24.62
N ILE A 414 19.41 8.63 -24.65
CA ILE A 414 18.30 9.20 -23.90
C ILE A 414 18.06 8.39 -22.62
N PHE A 415 18.13 7.06 -22.74
CA PHE A 415 17.82 6.17 -21.64
C PHE A 415 18.76 6.34 -20.45
N GLU A 416 20.06 6.27 -20.66
CA GLU A 416 21.03 6.30 -19.57
C GLU A 416 20.97 7.61 -18.76
N PRO A 417 21.05 8.81 -19.36
CA PRO A 417 21.09 10.05 -18.57
C PRO A 417 19.75 10.43 -17.94
N PHE A 418 18.60 10.05 -18.53
CA PHE A 418 17.30 10.57 -18.11
C PHE A 418 16.38 9.54 -17.45
N PHE A 419 16.60 8.26 -17.66
CA PHE A 419 15.77 7.16 -17.11
C PHE A 419 16.60 6.17 -16.31
N GLY A 420 17.71 5.71 -16.85
CA GLY A 420 18.65 4.80 -16.20
C GLY A 420 19.33 5.45 -15.01
N THR A 421 19.70 6.73 -15.15
CA THR A 421 20.36 7.53 -14.10
C THR A 421 21.40 6.73 -13.31
N PRO A 422 22.43 6.16 -14.00
CA PRO A 422 23.35 5.22 -13.39
C PRO A 422 24.20 5.89 -12.32
N HIS A 423 24.52 5.14 -11.26
CA HIS A 423 25.43 5.59 -10.20
C HIS A 423 26.28 4.44 -9.68
N SER A 424 27.34 4.78 -8.92
CA SER A 424 28.25 3.80 -8.30
C SER A 424 28.20 3.82 -6.76
N TYR A 425 27.16 4.41 -6.19
CA TYR A 425 27.05 4.54 -4.74
C TYR A 425 26.68 3.21 -4.09
N ASP A 426 27.22 2.99 -2.88
CA ASP A 426 26.75 2.06 -1.89
C ASP A 426 26.27 2.79 -0.63
N PHE A 427 25.60 2.08 0.27
CA PHE A 427 25.02 2.70 1.46
C PHE A 427 25.76 2.31 2.75
N GLN A 428 26.94 1.67 2.66
CA GLN A 428 27.71 1.29 3.83
C GLN A 428 28.09 2.53 4.66
N SER A 429 28.71 3.53 4.04
CA SER A 429 29.13 4.76 4.73
C SER A 429 27.93 5.52 5.34
N VAL A 430 26.77 5.46 4.71
CA VAL A 430 25.53 6.05 5.27
C VAL A 430 25.07 5.28 6.49
N ALA A 431 25.07 3.96 6.46
CA ALA A 431 24.73 3.12 7.60
C ALA A 431 25.68 3.35 8.78
N GLU A 432 26.99 3.40 8.52
CA GLU A 432 28.03 3.69 9.49
C GLU A 432 27.87 5.07 10.14
N MET A 433 27.58 6.11 9.33
CA MET A 433 27.35 7.48 9.79
C MET A 433 26.25 7.56 10.85
N PHE A 434 25.20 6.75 10.71
CA PHE A 434 24.07 6.73 11.64
C PHE A 434 24.12 5.58 12.66
N GLY A 435 25.21 4.81 12.70
CA GLY A 435 25.41 3.72 13.66
C GLY A 435 24.47 2.52 13.44
N LEU A 436 24.04 2.28 12.20
CA LEU A 436 23.21 1.17 11.79
C LEU A 436 24.06 -0.04 11.46
N ASN A 437 23.59 -1.25 11.80
CA ASN A 437 24.20 -2.49 11.31
C ASN A 437 24.04 -2.55 9.79
N TYR A 438 25.12 -2.95 9.10
CA TYR A 438 25.16 -3.08 7.66
C TYR A 438 25.54 -4.50 7.26
N PHE A 439 24.81 -5.06 6.29
CA PHE A 439 25.04 -6.38 5.72
C PHE A 439 25.08 -6.28 4.20
N ARG A 440 26.00 -7.03 3.58
CA ARG A 440 26.17 -7.07 2.12
C ARG A 440 26.32 -8.52 1.66
N PRO A 441 25.23 -9.30 1.65
CA PRO A 441 25.28 -10.67 1.17
C PRO A 441 25.54 -10.74 -0.34
N ASP A 442 26.24 -11.79 -0.77
CA ASP A 442 26.58 -12.08 -2.17
C ASP A 442 25.77 -13.23 -2.79
N SER A 443 24.85 -13.81 -2.01
CA SER A 443 24.05 -14.96 -2.40
C SER A 443 22.69 -14.96 -1.69
N ILE A 444 21.72 -15.67 -2.23
CA ILE A 444 20.39 -15.82 -1.59
C ILE A 444 20.51 -16.49 -0.21
N SER A 445 21.40 -17.47 -0.07
CA SER A 445 21.65 -18.13 1.23
C SER A 445 22.33 -17.19 2.24
N GLY A 446 23.27 -16.36 1.76
CA GLY A 446 23.89 -15.29 2.57
C GLY A 446 22.85 -14.27 3.02
N PHE A 447 22.00 -13.81 2.11
CA PHE A 447 20.89 -12.90 2.43
C PHE A 447 19.98 -13.48 3.51
N GLU A 448 19.59 -14.74 3.38
CA GLU A 448 18.73 -15.39 4.36
C GLU A 448 19.41 -15.47 5.75
N ALA A 449 20.70 -15.76 5.80
CA ALA A 449 21.46 -15.81 7.04
C ALA A 449 21.55 -14.43 7.71
N ASP A 450 21.90 -13.39 6.94
CA ASP A 450 22.01 -12.01 7.40
C ASP A 450 20.65 -11.45 7.84
N PHE A 451 19.58 -11.69 7.07
CA PHE A 451 18.23 -11.29 7.43
C PHE A 451 17.78 -11.92 8.76
N LYS A 452 17.98 -13.24 8.91
CA LYS A 452 17.66 -13.95 10.17
C LYS A 452 18.50 -13.46 11.34
N LYS A 453 19.77 -13.07 11.10
CA LYS A 453 20.62 -12.46 12.11
C LYS A 453 20.07 -11.10 12.53
N ALA A 454 19.75 -10.21 11.58
CA ALA A 454 19.18 -8.89 11.84
C ALA A 454 17.84 -8.99 12.61
N VAL A 455 16.98 -9.94 12.25
CA VAL A 455 15.73 -10.22 12.99
C VAL A 455 16.02 -10.60 14.45
N ARG A 456 17.00 -11.46 14.71
CA ARG A 456 17.36 -11.88 16.09
C ARG A 456 17.99 -10.75 16.91
N GLU A 457 18.78 -9.89 16.28
CA GLU A 457 19.39 -8.73 16.94
C GLU A 457 18.36 -7.69 17.36
N ASN A 458 17.17 -7.71 16.73
CA ASN A 458 16.05 -6.82 17.04
C ASN A 458 16.44 -5.34 17.07
N LYS A 459 17.24 -4.91 16.07
CA LYS A 459 17.70 -3.54 15.87
C LYS A 459 17.52 -3.17 14.41
N SER A 460 17.35 -1.88 14.14
CA SER A 460 17.33 -1.38 12.77
C SER A 460 18.66 -1.70 12.07
N ALA A 461 18.57 -2.10 10.81
CA ALA A 461 19.72 -2.50 10.01
C ALA A 461 19.48 -2.24 8.53
N VAL A 462 20.57 -2.15 7.78
CA VAL A 462 20.58 -2.07 6.31
C VAL A 462 21.14 -3.38 5.77
N ILE A 463 20.40 -4.02 4.87
CA ILE A 463 20.82 -5.21 4.12
C ILE A 463 20.80 -4.81 2.66
N GLU A 464 21.98 -4.50 2.12
CA GLU A 464 22.14 -4.02 0.75
C GLU A 464 22.47 -5.17 -0.20
N ILE A 465 21.67 -5.26 -1.26
CA ILE A 465 21.74 -6.31 -2.26
C ILE A 465 22.16 -5.68 -3.59
N PHE A 466 23.30 -6.10 -4.11
CA PHE A 466 23.74 -5.68 -5.43
C PHE A 466 23.18 -6.62 -6.49
N SER A 467 22.57 -6.01 -7.51
CA SER A 467 22.06 -6.72 -8.68
C SER A 467 22.37 -5.93 -9.95
N GLU A 468 22.09 -6.53 -11.10
CA GLU A 468 22.30 -5.89 -12.39
C GLU A 468 20.96 -5.50 -13.00
N ARG A 469 20.79 -4.21 -13.25
CA ARG A 469 19.60 -3.60 -13.82
C ARG A 469 19.11 -4.29 -15.11
N ASP A 470 20.05 -4.65 -15.99
CA ASP A 470 19.75 -5.20 -17.32
C ASP A 470 19.32 -6.67 -17.27
N LYS A 471 19.61 -7.38 -16.18
CA LYS A 471 19.22 -8.78 -16.01
C LYS A 471 17.74 -8.94 -15.62
N ASN A 472 17.14 -7.97 -14.96
CA ASN A 472 15.75 -8.04 -14.52
C ASN A 472 14.74 -8.26 -15.67
N PRO A 473 14.78 -7.51 -16.80
CA PRO A 473 13.92 -7.78 -17.96
C PRO A 473 14.12 -9.17 -18.56
N LEU A 474 15.38 -9.62 -18.68
CA LEU A 474 15.71 -10.93 -19.24
C LEU A 474 15.17 -12.08 -18.40
N GLN A 475 15.22 -11.94 -17.07
CA GLN A 475 14.68 -12.94 -16.16
C GLN A 475 13.16 -13.05 -16.23
N LEU A 476 12.46 -11.91 -16.27
CA LEU A 476 11.02 -11.92 -16.44
C LEU A 476 10.60 -12.46 -17.79
N GLU A 477 11.34 -12.17 -18.85
CA GLU A 477 11.06 -12.73 -20.17
C GLU A 477 11.30 -14.25 -20.19
N SER A 478 12.37 -14.75 -19.56
CA SER A 478 12.62 -16.18 -19.39
C SER A 478 11.50 -16.87 -18.60
N LEU A 479 11.05 -16.25 -17.52
CA LEU A 479 9.92 -16.74 -16.73
C LEU A 479 8.65 -16.79 -17.60
N ARG A 480 8.35 -15.72 -18.32
CA ARG A 480 7.20 -15.63 -19.22
C ARG A 480 7.20 -16.74 -20.26
N GLN A 481 8.32 -16.96 -20.95
CA GLN A 481 8.44 -18.02 -21.96
C GLN A 481 8.19 -19.41 -21.37
N LYS A 482 8.67 -19.68 -20.16
CA LYS A 482 8.39 -20.94 -19.46
C LYS A 482 6.91 -21.07 -19.10
N LEU A 483 6.29 -20.01 -18.58
CA LEU A 483 4.88 -19.98 -18.23
C LEU A 483 4.00 -20.24 -19.47
N MET A 484 4.33 -19.62 -20.61
CA MET A 484 3.60 -19.82 -21.87
C MET A 484 3.70 -21.25 -22.38
N LYS A 485 4.87 -21.90 -22.27
CA LYS A 485 5.05 -23.30 -22.73
C LYS A 485 4.32 -24.33 -21.88
N CYS A 486 4.33 -24.19 -20.57
CA CYS A 486 3.90 -25.25 -19.66
C CYS A 486 2.47 -25.10 -19.13
N ALA A 487 1.96 -23.87 -18.97
CA ALA A 487 0.60 -23.69 -18.47
C ALA A 487 -0.46 -24.08 -19.52
N PHE A 488 -0.08 -24.22 -20.82
CA PHE A 488 -0.98 -24.14 -21.96
C PHE A 488 -0.86 -25.31 -22.97
N GLU A 489 0.16 -26.16 -22.84
CA GLU A 489 0.29 -27.37 -23.65
C GLU A 489 -0.69 -28.52 -23.26
N SER A 490 -1.50 -28.33 -22.23
CA SER A 490 -2.36 -29.37 -21.66
C SER A 490 -3.86 -29.00 -21.63
N SER A 491 -4.34 -28.25 -22.61
CA SER A 491 -5.78 -27.95 -22.72
C SER A 491 -6.35 -28.30 -24.11
#